data_829fd867eb3ed694c9ce1bf3aa0b44f5
#
_entry.id   829fd867eb3ed694c9ce1bf3aa0b44f5
#
_cell.length_a   1.000
_cell.length_b   1.000
_cell.length_c   1.000
_cell.angle_alpha   90.00
_cell.angle_beta   90.00
_cell.angle_gamma   90.00
#
_symmetry.space_group_name_H-M   'P 1'
#
loop_
_entity.id
_entity.type
_entity.pdbx_description
1 polymer ?
#
loop_
_entity_poly.entity_id
_entity_poly.type
_entity_poly.pdbx_seq_one_letter_code
_entity_poly.pdbx_strand_id
1 'polypeptide(L)'
;KDSHTGLEAVLMYTVFEDVDVITRSVKVVNPSEKTLFLTRVMSACLDMDNRDFEAVTLHGSWARERHIQTVPVSHAKLSVESVRGESSHQDHPFMALKTKGADDDHGEVYAMNFVYSGNFKAMVQNDQFDQLRMIMGIHPEDFSWKLNPGEAFQAPEVVMVYSAGGLGTMTRTFHDFYRNHLIRGEYKDKKRPILINNWEATYFEFNTEKLIAIAKQASELGIEMLVMDDGWFGDRFDDNRALGDWVVNEEKLPGGLKYLVDEVNKLGMKFGIWFEPEMISPDSDLYREHPDWAIAIPGRVGTRSRNQYVLDLSRREVLEHTYESVARILRSAHIEYVKWDMNRQLTDIGSAALPADQMGELYHRYVLAVYELQERLMKEFPYLLLENCSGGGARFDPGMLYYSPQIWCSDDTDAIERLMIQEGTSMIYPLSAMGAHVSDCPNHTVGRVTPFETRGYVALAGTFGYELDVTKIPQEDREMIPEQVAMYHKYNDLVREGDYYRIASYSRNHMFDCYGVVRKDKEEALFTYVQVMNRPNYHSRRIFFKGLDPEKLYQIEGEEGTYTGDVLMKAGYLVQNLWGDYKARLIHLVKA
;
A
#
# COMPACT_ATOMS: atom_id res chain seq x y z
N LYS A 1 -37.46 -2.59 -3.49
CA LYS A 1 -38.20 -2.56 -2.21
C LYS A 1 -38.73 -3.96 -1.90
N ASP A 2 -38.42 -4.46 -0.70
CA ASP A 2 -39.00 -5.72 -0.22
C ASP A 2 -40.44 -5.47 0.25
N SER A 3 -41.39 -6.27 -0.27
CA SER A 3 -42.81 -6.08 0.03
C SER A 3 -43.22 -6.54 1.44
N HIS A 4 -42.41 -7.40 2.08
CA HIS A 4 -42.71 -7.95 3.39
C HIS A 4 -42.19 -7.08 4.53
N THR A 5 -40.93 -6.68 4.49
CA THR A 5 -40.28 -5.85 5.52
C THR A 5 -40.39 -4.36 5.22
N GLY A 6 -40.65 -3.98 3.98
CA GLY A 6 -40.60 -2.59 3.52
C GLY A 6 -39.18 -2.09 3.21
N LEU A 7 -38.13 -2.89 3.50
CA LEU A 7 -36.74 -2.51 3.28
C LEU A 7 -36.50 -2.08 1.84
N GLU A 8 -35.69 -1.06 1.66
CA GLU A 8 -35.31 -0.56 0.33
C GLU A 8 -33.80 -0.72 0.12
N ALA A 9 -33.42 -1.33 -0.99
CA ALA A 9 -32.04 -1.36 -1.46
C ALA A 9 -31.90 -0.41 -2.66
N VAL A 10 -31.01 0.55 -2.55
CA VAL A 10 -30.65 1.47 -3.63
C VAL A 10 -29.30 1.03 -4.19
N LEU A 11 -29.29 0.62 -5.45
CA LEU A 11 -28.07 0.25 -6.15
C LEU A 11 -27.51 1.51 -6.81
N MET A 12 -26.32 1.89 -6.40
CA MET A 12 -25.65 3.10 -6.88
C MET A 12 -24.57 2.70 -7.87
N TYR A 13 -24.57 3.29 -9.03
CA TYR A 13 -23.55 3.11 -10.07
C TYR A 13 -22.99 4.46 -10.47
N THR A 14 -21.67 4.56 -10.54
CA THR A 14 -20.98 5.72 -11.10
C THR A 14 -20.15 5.26 -12.29
N VAL A 15 -20.27 5.96 -13.41
CA VAL A 15 -19.51 5.68 -14.63
C VAL A 15 -18.49 6.78 -14.83
N PHE A 16 -17.22 6.39 -15.00
CA PHE A 16 -16.09 7.28 -15.26
C PHE A 16 -15.69 7.11 -16.72
N GLU A 17 -16.15 8.03 -17.58
CA GLU A 17 -16.01 7.93 -19.04
C GLU A 17 -14.56 8.11 -19.51
N ASP A 18 -13.75 8.84 -18.75
CA ASP A 18 -12.35 9.14 -19.08
C ASP A 18 -11.38 7.98 -18.82
N VAL A 19 -11.80 6.98 -18.02
CA VAL A 19 -10.94 5.85 -17.60
C VAL A 19 -11.60 4.48 -17.72
N ASP A 20 -12.78 4.36 -18.36
CA ASP A 20 -13.51 3.11 -18.54
C ASP A 20 -13.74 2.31 -17.23
N VAL A 21 -14.13 3.01 -16.16
CA VAL A 21 -14.38 2.42 -14.84
C VAL A 21 -15.84 2.61 -14.45
N ILE A 22 -16.41 1.59 -13.83
CA ILE A 22 -17.70 1.67 -13.14
C ILE A 22 -17.46 1.39 -11.66
N THR A 23 -17.98 2.25 -10.78
CA THR A 23 -18.05 1.91 -9.36
C THR A 23 -19.47 1.53 -8.97
N ARG A 24 -19.58 0.64 -7.97
CA ARG A 24 -20.87 0.19 -7.45
C ARG A 24 -20.86 0.14 -5.94
N SER A 25 -21.96 0.63 -5.35
CA SER A 25 -22.26 0.48 -3.93
C SER A 25 -23.74 0.22 -3.69
N VAL A 26 -24.10 -0.15 -2.47
CA VAL A 26 -25.48 -0.41 -2.05
C VAL A 26 -25.80 0.41 -0.83
N LYS A 27 -26.90 1.17 -0.90
CA LYS A 27 -27.49 1.82 0.27
C LYS A 27 -28.75 1.07 0.65
N VAL A 28 -28.83 0.62 1.91
CA VAL A 28 -30.00 -0.04 2.47
C VAL A 28 -30.73 0.92 3.37
N VAL A 29 -32.01 1.14 3.14
CA VAL A 29 -32.86 2.07 3.90
C VAL A 29 -33.97 1.29 4.58
N ASN A 30 -34.23 1.58 5.86
CA ASN A 30 -35.33 1.03 6.62
C ASN A 30 -36.47 2.05 6.79
N PRO A 31 -37.45 2.15 5.88
CA PRO A 31 -38.58 3.03 6.02
C PRO A 31 -39.70 2.46 6.88
N SER A 32 -39.55 1.27 7.44
CA SER A 32 -40.53 0.62 8.29
C SER A 32 -40.52 1.18 9.72
N GLU A 33 -41.52 0.81 10.51
CA GLU A 33 -41.59 1.18 11.93
C GLU A 33 -40.85 0.18 12.86
N LYS A 34 -40.22 -0.86 12.27
CA LYS A 34 -39.53 -1.92 13.03
C LYS A 34 -38.02 -1.81 12.86
N THR A 35 -37.29 -2.10 13.93
CA THR A 35 -35.84 -2.32 13.83
C THR A 35 -35.54 -3.58 13.05
N LEU A 36 -34.64 -3.50 12.08
CA LEU A 36 -34.16 -4.60 11.27
C LEU A 36 -32.65 -4.83 11.53
N PHE A 37 -32.14 -6.00 11.20
CA PHE A 37 -30.72 -6.31 11.31
C PHE A 37 -30.21 -6.77 9.95
N LEU A 38 -29.16 -6.12 9.47
CA LEU A 38 -28.46 -6.50 8.24
C LEU A 38 -27.35 -7.47 8.62
N THR A 39 -27.44 -8.70 8.19
CA THR A 39 -26.42 -9.73 8.45
C THR A 39 -25.51 -9.99 7.25
N ARG A 40 -25.86 -9.41 6.09
CA ARG A 40 -25.08 -9.51 4.88
C ARG A 40 -25.43 -8.40 3.91
N VAL A 41 -24.42 -7.64 3.48
CA VAL A 41 -24.56 -6.62 2.42
C VAL A 41 -23.37 -6.72 1.49
N MET A 42 -23.59 -7.23 0.26
CA MET A 42 -22.56 -7.26 -0.78
C MET A 42 -22.67 -6.02 -1.64
N SER A 43 -21.57 -5.31 -1.82
CA SER A 43 -21.52 -4.06 -2.58
C SER A 43 -21.63 -4.26 -4.08
N ALA A 44 -21.08 -5.36 -4.60
CA ALA A 44 -21.15 -5.71 -6.01
C ALA A 44 -21.51 -7.18 -6.21
N CYS A 45 -22.22 -7.44 -7.31
CA CYS A 45 -22.55 -8.76 -7.81
C CYS A 45 -22.56 -8.68 -9.35
N LEU A 46 -21.80 -9.56 -9.98
CA LEU A 46 -21.71 -9.68 -11.44
C LEU A 46 -22.02 -11.13 -11.81
N ASP A 47 -23.07 -11.33 -12.62
CA ASP A 47 -23.45 -12.62 -13.16
C ASP A 47 -23.11 -12.69 -14.65
N MET A 48 -22.53 -13.81 -15.10
CA MET A 48 -22.16 -14.06 -16.49
C MET A 48 -22.11 -15.55 -16.80
N ASP A 49 -22.17 -15.89 -18.07
CA ASP A 49 -21.94 -17.26 -18.53
C ASP A 49 -20.46 -17.66 -18.30
N ASN A 50 -20.24 -18.90 -17.88
CA ASN A 50 -18.88 -19.42 -17.78
C ASN A 50 -18.25 -19.60 -19.16
N ARG A 51 -17.01 -19.12 -19.31
CA ARG A 51 -16.20 -19.22 -20.54
C ARG A 51 -14.79 -19.72 -20.21
N ASP A 52 -14.68 -20.75 -19.35
CA ASP A 52 -13.41 -21.28 -18.88
C ASP A 52 -12.51 -20.21 -18.23
N PHE A 53 -13.10 -19.40 -17.34
CA PHE A 53 -12.36 -18.34 -16.65
C PHE A 53 -11.33 -18.90 -15.66
N GLU A 54 -10.28 -18.13 -15.49
CA GLU A 54 -9.30 -18.25 -14.42
C GLU A 54 -9.44 -17.03 -13.49
N ALA A 55 -9.50 -17.27 -12.18
CA ALA A 55 -9.49 -16.22 -11.18
C ALA A 55 -8.06 -15.81 -10.84
N VAL A 56 -7.80 -14.52 -10.87
CA VAL A 56 -6.54 -13.90 -10.43
C VAL A 56 -6.78 -13.23 -9.09
N THR A 57 -6.00 -13.60 -8.08
CA THR A 57 -6.05 -13.07 -6.73
C THR A 57 -4.65 -12.74 -6.23
N LEU A 58 -4.56 -11.96 -5.16
CA LEU A 58 -3.31 -11.59 -4.51
C LEU A 58 -3.33 -12.13 -3.07
N HIS A 59 -2.30 -12.86 -2.71
CA HIS A 59 -2.17 -13.47 -1.39
C HIS A 59 -0.76 -13.29 -0.83
N GLY A 60 -0.56 -13.55 0.44
CA GLY A 60 0.77 -13.44 1.02
C GLY A 60 0.81 -13.64 2.53
N SER A 61 1.76 -12.98 3.12
CA SER A 61 1.97 -12.88 4.56
C SER A 61 2.73 -11.59 4.86
N TRP A 62 2.94 -11.28 6.12
CA TRP A 62 3.93 -10.27 6.51
C TRP A 62 5.26 -10.50 5.79
N ALA A 63 5.83 -9.45 5.23
CA ALA A 63 7.08 -9.44 4.45
C ALA A 63 7.05 -10.26 3.14
N ARG A 64 5.87 -10.68 2.67
CA ARG A 64 5.65 -11.35 1.37
C ARG A 64 4.25 -11.04 0.85
N GLU A 65 3.90 -9.79 0.78
CA GLU A 65 2.56 -9.32 0.46
C GLU A 65 2.26 -9.43 -1.05
N ARG A 66 1.00 -9.66 -1.36
CA ARG A 66 0.38 -9.54 -2.70
C ARG A 66 1.03 -10.36 -3.83
N HIS A 67 1.47 -11.58 -3.51
CA HIS A 67 1.90 -12.49 -4.57
C HIS A 67 0.72 -12.90 -5.46
N ILE A 68 0.92 -12.87 -6.77
CA ILE A 68 -0.12 -13.18 -7.75
C ILE A 68 -0.40 -14.67 -7.78
N GLN A 69 -1.68 -15.04 -7.65
CA GLN A 69 -2.16 -16.41 -7.84
C GLN A 69 -3.20 -16.46 -8.95
N THR A 70 -3.12 -17.49 -9.79
CA THR A 70 -4.11 -17.76 -10.84
C THR A 70 -4.66 -19.17 -10.64
N VAL A 71 -5.99 -19.29 -10.55
CA VAL A 71 -6.69 -20.56 -10.27
C VAL A 71 -7.84 -20.73 -11.27
N PRO A 72 -7.96 -21.87 -11.97
CA PRO A 72 -9.11 -22.15 -12.81
C PRO A 72 -10.42 -22.14 -12.00
N VAL A 73 -11.46 -21.50 -12.53
CA VAL A 73 -12.80 -21.51 -11.91
C VAL A 73 -13.50 -22.80 -12.27
N SER A 74 -13.88 -23.56 -11.24
CA SER A 74 -14.59 -24.85 -11.37
C SER A 74 -15.93 -24.80 -10.63
N HIS A 75 -16.69 -25.91 -10.65
CA HIS A 75 -17.94 -26.07 -9.89
C HIS A 75 -17.73 -26.04 -8.37
N ALA A 76 -17.16 -24.95 -7.87
CA ALA A 76 -16.87 -24.70 -6.48
C ALA A 76 -17.01 -23.21 -6.19
N LYS A 77 -16.82 -22.84 -4.95
CA LYS A 77 -16.64 -21.45 -4.53
C LYS A 77 -15.15 -21.21 -4.32
N LEU A 78 -14.58 -20.23 -5.03
CA LEU A 78 -13.29 -19.66 -4.73
C LEU A 78 -13.51 -18.32 -4.02
N SER A 79 -12.97 -18.17 -2.83
CA SER A 79 -13.03 -16.90 -2.08
C SER A 79 -11.65 -16.46 -1.63
N VAL A 80 -11.46 -15.14 -1.57
CA VAL A 80 -10.43 -14.44 -0.82
C VAL A 80 -11.13 -13.53 0.17
N GLU A 81 -10.66 -13.53 1.42
CA GLU A 81 -11.43 -12.90 2.49
C GLU A 81 -10.53 -12.50 3.69
N SER A 82 -11.00 -11.56 4.47
CA SER A 82 -10.42 -11.23 5.77
C SER A 82 -11.49 -11.11 6.83
N VAL A 83 -11.22 -11.70 7.99
CA VAL A 83 -11.98 -11.55 9.25
C VAL A 83 -11.09 -11.01 10.36
N ARG A 84 -10.03 -10.26 9.97
CA ARG A 84 -8.95 -9.81 10.86
C ARG A 84 -9.10 -8.37 11.32
N GLY A 85 -10.20 -7.70 10.93
CA GLY A 85 -10.43 -6.28 11.19
C GLY A 85 -9.68 -5.34 10.25
N GLU A 86 -8.93 -5.89 9.31
CA GLU A 86 -8.18 -5.19 8.27
C GLU A 86 -8.26 -5.94 6.94
N SER A 87 -7.85 -5.31 5.83
CA SER A 87 -7.80 -5.95 4.51
C SER A 87 -6.79 -7.10 4.43
N SER A 88 -5.75 -7.09 5.23
CA SER A 88 -4.80 -8.14 5.61
C SER A 88 -3.64 -8.43 4.64
N HIS A 89 -2.56 -9.02 5.20
CA HIS A 89 -1.43 -9.53 4.41
C HIS A 89 -1.77 -10.81 3.63
N GLN A 90 -2.71 -11.62 4.15
CA GLN A 90 -2.97 -12.97 3.66
C GLN A 90 -3.74 -12.96 2.36
N ASP A 91 -4.81 -12.19 2.31
CA ASP A 91 -5.66 -12.01 1.13
C ASP A 91 -5.90 -10.53 0.88
N HIS A 92 -5.91 -10.15 -0.40
CA HIS A 92 -6.12 -8.77 -0.80
C HIS A 92 -7.57 -8.56 -1.29
N PRO A 93 -8.20 -7.40 -1.03
CA PRO A 93 -9.58 -7.11 -1.43
C PRO A 93 -9.70 -6.86 -2.94
N PHE A 94 -9.20 -7.82 -3.73
CA PHE A 94 -9.17 -7.81 -5.19
C PHE A 94 -9.45 -9.20 -5.75
N MET A 95 -10.18 -9.25 -6.85
CA MET A 95 -10.36 -10.45 -7.66
C MET A 95 -10.57 -10.05 -9.12
N ALA A 96 -9.90 -10.75 -10.02
CA ALA A 96 -10.16 -10.64 -11.45
C ALA A 96 -10.48 -12.00 -12.05
N LEU A 97 -11.39 -12.03 -13.01
CA LEU A 97 -11.67 -13.18 -13.87
C LEU A 97 -11.08 -12.88 -15.24
N LYS A 98 -10.15 -13.71 -15.69
CA LYS A 98 -9.60 -13.62 -17.04
C LYS A 98 -9.99 -14.84 -17.87
N THR A 99 -10.21 -14.66 -19.16
CA THR A 99 -10.42 -15.77 -20.08
C THR A 99 -9.19 -16.66 -20.13
N LYS A 100 -9.37 -17.95 -20.34
CA LYS A 100 -8.27 -18.92 -20.39
C LYS A 100 -7.24 -18.51 -21.44
N GLY A 101 -5.98 -18.46 -21.02
CA GLY A 101 -4.88 -18.04 -21.88
C GLY A 101 -4.72 -16.52 -22.02
N ALA A 102 -5.56 -15.72 -21.36
CA ALA A 102 -5.34 -14.27 -21.28
C ALA A 102 -4.02 -13.99 -20.53
N ASP A 103 -3.29 -12.99 -21.01
CA ASP A 103 -2.01 -12.53 -20.48
C ASP A 103 -2.01 -11.01 -20.24
N ASP A 104 -0.83 -10.40 -20.17
CA ASP A 104 -0.74 -8.95 -19.97
C ASP A 104 -1.24 -8.14 -21.18
N ASP A 105 -1.23 -8.71 -22.37
CA ASP A 105 -1.48 -8.00 -23.64
C ASP A 105 -2.75 -8.47 -24.38
N HIS A 106 -3.29 -9.63 -24.02
CA HIS A 106 -4.38 -10.27 -24.74
C HIS A 106 -5.43 -10.89 -23.80
N GLY A 107 -6.67 -10.98 -24.31
CA GLY A 107 -7.78 -11.63 -23.63
C GLY A 107 -8.66 -10.67 -22.83
N GLU A 108 -9.81 -11.21 -22.40
CA GLU A 108 -10.77 -10.43 -21.61
C GLU A 108 -10.51 -10.62 -20.11
N VAL A 109 -10.67 -9.53 -19.37
CA VAL A 109 -10.53 -9.49 -17.92
C VAL A 109 -11.69 -8.70 -17.31
N TYR A 110 -12.29 -9.24 -16.25
CA TYR A 110 -13.30 -8.59 -15.41
C TYR A 110 -12.76 -8.51 -13.99
N ALA A 111 -12.53 -7.31 -13.48
CA ALA A 111 -11.86 -7.11 -12.19
C ALA A 111 -12.71 -6.31 -11.22
N MET A 112 -12.58 -6.62 -9.93
CA MET A 112 -13.17 -5.90 -8.81
C MET A 112 -12.10 -5.60 -7.77
N ASN A 113 -12.08 -4.36 -7.24
CA ASN A 113 -11.27 -3.96 -6.10
C ASN A 113 -12.11 -3.17 -5.09
N PHE A 114 -12.01 -3.50 -3.81
CA PHE A 114 -12.91 -3.01 -2.77
C PHE A 114 -12.34 -1.77 -2.08
N VAL A 115 -13.09 -0.68 -2.08
CA VAL A 115 -12.71 0.58 -1.40
C VAL A 115 -13.05 0.46 0.09
N TYR A 116 -12.32 -0.39 0.78
CA TYR A 116 -12.55 -0.68 2.19
C TYR A 116 -11.31 -1.31 2.84
N SER A 117 -11.05 -0.94 4.09
CA SER A 117 -9.84 -1.36 4.82
C SER A 117 -10.12 -2.35 5.96
N GLY A 118 -11.34 -2.88 6.04
CA GLY A 118 -11.77 -3.83 7.06
C GLY A 118 -12.06 -5.23 6.51
N ASN A 119 -12.83 -5.99 7.27
CA ASN A 119 -13.25 -7.35 6.90
C ASN A 119 -13.99 -7.37 5.57
N PHE A 120 -13.49 -8.15 4.62
CA PHE A 120 -14.08 -8.24 3.29
C PHE A 120 -14.24 -9.69 2.83
N LYS A 121 -15.10 -9.89 1.87
CA LYS A 121 -15.22 -11.13 1.10
C LYS A 121 -15.34 -10.82 -0.39
N ALA A 122 -14.45 -11.42 -1.17
CA ALA A 122 -14.59 -11.54 -2.62
C ALA A 122 -14.73 -13.02 -2.97
N MET A 123 -15.69 -13.37 -3.82
CA MET A 123 -15.96 -14.75 -4.14
C MET A 123 -16.44 -14.88 -5.58
N VAL A 124 -15.99 -15.93 -6.27
CA VAL A 124 -16.58 -16.40 -7.52
C VAL A 124 -17.11 -17.81 -7.34
N GLN A 125 -18.28 -18.07 -7.90
CA GLN A 125 -18.90 -19.38 -7.94
C GLN A 125 -19.37 -19.71 -9.35
N ASN A 126 -19.00 -20.90 -9.83
CA ASN A 126 -19.67 -21.52 -10.96
C ASN A 126 -20.77 -22.45 -10.40
N ASP A 127 -22.02 -22.20 -10.77
CA ASP A 127 -23.17 -22.97 -10.30
C ASP A 127 -23.43 -24.24 -11.15
N GLN A 128 -24.48 -24.97 -10.81
CA GLN A 128 -24.86 -26.21 -11.51
C GLN A 128 -25.38 -25.99 -12.94
N PHE A 129 -25.57 -24.75 -13.37
CA PHE A 129 -26.03 -24.37 -14.71
C PHE A 129 -24.92 -23.72 -15.54
N ASP A 130 -23.66 -23.79 -15.10
CA ASP A 130 -22.52 -23.11 -15.69
C ASP A 130 -22.65 -21.58 -15.73
N GLN A 131 -23.36 -21.01 -14.73
CA GLN A 131 -23.45 -19.59 -14.53
C GLN A 131 -22.42 -19.15 -13.48
N LEU A 132 -21.63 -18.15 -13.83
CA LEU A 132 -20.68 -17.54 -12.91
C LEU A 132 -21.31 -16.38 -12.15
N ARG A 133 -21.09 -16.36 -10.83
CA ARG A 133 -21.39 -15.22 -9.99
C ARG A 133 -20.14 -14.78 -9.26
N MET A 134 -19.73 -13.54 -9.50
CA MET A 134 -18.66 -12.86 -8.77
C MET A 134 -19.26 -11.81 -7.85
N ILE A 135 -18.91 -11.85 -6.56
CA ILE A 135 -19.41 -10.90 -5.54
C ILE A 135 -18.27 -10.32 -4.73
N MET A 136 -18.47 -9.09 -4.23
CA MET A 136 -17.53 -8.41 -3.33
C MET A 136 -18.29 -7.51 -2.36
N GLY A 137 -17.87 -7.51 -1.09
CA GLY A 137 -18.46 -6.66 -0.05
C GLY A 137 -17.88 -6.93 1.33
N ILE A 138 -18.50 -6.35 2.36
CA ILE A 138 -18.15 -6.61 3.77
C ILE A 138 -18.35 -8.10 4.08
N HIS A 139 -17.39 -8.68 4.81
CA HIS A 139 -17.49 -10.08 5.24
C HIS A 139 -18.69 -10.28 6.15
N PRO A 140 -19.55 -11.28 5.89
CA PRO A 140 -20.76 -11.49 6.68
C PRO A 140 -20.52 -12.18 8.03
N GLU A 141 -19.36 -12.77 8.26
CA GLU A 141 -19.01 -13.39 9.54
C GLU A 141 -18.84 -12.31 10.61
N ASP A 142 -19.46 -12.50 11.75
CA ASP A 142 -19.51 -11.54 12.86
C ASP A 142 -20.05 -10.14 12.47
N PHE A 143 -20.74 -10.02 11.33
CA PHE A 143 -21.38 -8.78 10.90
C PHE A 143 -22.88 -8.81 11.19
N SER A 144 -23.33 -7.84 11.97
CA SER A 144 -24.74 -7.56 12.18
C SER A 144 -24.92 -6.07 12.42
N TRP A 145 -25.59 -5.39 11.51
CA TRP A 145 -25.85 -3.95 11.62
C TRP A 145 -27.30 -3.71 12.00
N LYS A 146 -27.52 -3.08 13.16
CA LYS A 146 -28.84 -2.67 13.63
C LYS A 146 -29.30 -1.45 12.84
N LEU A 147 -30.43 -1.58 12.17
CA LEU A 147 -31.01 -0.56 11.33
C LEU A 147 -32.37 -0.17 11.90
N ASN A 148 -32.43 0.93 12.65
CA ASN A 148 -33.66 1.43 13.26
C ASN A 148 -34.58 2.06 12.20
N PRO A 149 -35.87 2.31 12.55
CA PRO A 149 -36.80 3.02 11.68
C PRO A 149 -36.22 4.35 11.17
N GLY A 150 -36.27 4.56 9.87
CA GLY A 150 -35.76 5.77 9.21
C GLY A 150 -34.25 5.81 8.96
N GLU A 151 -33.48 4.84 9.48
CA GLU A 151 -32.03 4.78 9.26
C GLU A 151 -31.65 4.16 7.93
N ALA A 152 -30.42 4.42 7.52
CA ALA A 152 -29.82 3.84 6.33
C ALA A 152 -28.41 3.34 6.61
N PHE A 153 -28.02 2.24 5.95
CA PHE A 153 -26.67 1.72 5.91
C PHE A 153 -26.09 1.91 4.52
N GLN A 154 -24.89 2.50 4.43
CA GLN A 154 -24.14 2.66 3.19
C GLN A 154 -23.02 1.62 3.14
N ALA A 155 -23.09 0.66 2.23
CA ALA A 155 -22.00 -0.27 1.99
C ALA A 155 -20.84 0.42 1.28
N PRO A 156 -19.58 0.01 1.54
CA PRO A 156 -18.42 0.52 0.81
C PRO A 156 -18.52 0.25 -0.69
N GLU A 157 -17.75 0.99 -1.47
CA GLU A 157 -17.78 0.99 -2.93
C GLU A 157 -16.85 -0.09 -3.51
N VAL A 158 -17.21 -0.68 -4.64
CA VAL A 158 -16.37 -1.57 -5.44
C VAL A 158 -16.04 -0.88 -6.75
N VAL A 159 -14.75 -0.83 -7.07
CA VAL A 159 -14.25 -0.39 -8.38
C VAL A 159 -14.26 -1.58 -9.32
N MET A 160 -14.91 -1.44 -10.47
CA MET A 160 -15.09 -2.49 -11.47
C MET A 160 -14.43 -2.07 -12.78
N VAL A 161 -13.57 -2.94 -13.32
CA VAL A 161 -12.84 -2.72 -14.58
C VAL A 161 -13.09 -3.88 -15.52
N TYR A 162 -13.41 -3.57 -16.77
CA TYR A 162 -13.37 -4.51 -17.90
C TYR A 162 -12.21 -4.17 -18.81
N SER A 163 -11.50 -5.19 -19.28
CA SER A 163 -10.43 -5.05 -20.27
C SER A 163 -10.57 -6.12 -21.35
N ALA A 164 -10.49 -5.74 -22.61
CA ALA A 164 -10.32 -6.64 -23.77
C ALA A 164 -8.84 -6.77 -24.18
N GLY A 165 -7.95 -6.01 -23.57
CA GLY A 165 -6.51 -5.97 -23.84
C GLY A 165 -5.65 -6.60 -22.74
N GLY A 166 -6.14 -7.66 -22.09
CA GLY A 166 -5.41 -8.40 -21.07
C GLY A 166 -5.29 -7.68 -19.73
N LEU A 167 -4.47 -8.27 -18.85
CA LEU A 167 -4.20 -7.78 -17.48
C LEU A 167 -3.48 -6.42 -17.49
N GLY A 168 -2.58 -6.18 -18.45
CA GLY A 168 -1.84 -4.92 -18.53
C GLY A 168 -2.74 -3.72 -18.79
N THR A 169 -3.78 -3.85 -19.63
CA THR A 169 -4.77 -2.78 -19.81
C THR A 169 -5.61 -2.60 -18.56
N MET A 170 -6.08 -3.66 -17.92
CA MET A 170 -6.74 -3.60 -16.61
C MET A 170 -5.87 -2.82 -15.59
N THR A 171 -4.58 -3.15 -15.50
CA THR A 171 -3.62 -2.49 -14.61
C THR A 171 -3.56 -0.99 -14.85
N ARG A 172 -3.35 -0.55 -16.10
CA ARG A 172 -3.26 0.88 -16.45
C ARG A 172 -4.58 1.61 -16.18
N THR A 173 -5.72 0.96 -16.42
CA THR A 173 -7.05 1.51 -16.09
C THR A 173 -7.20 1.75 -14.59
N PHE A 174 -6.81 0.80 -13.73
CA PHE A 174 -6.80 1.01 -12.28
C PHE A 174 -5.83 2.13 -11.87
N HIS A 175 -4.63 2.18 -12.45
CA HIS A 175 -3.65 3.23 -12.15
C HIS A 175 -4.19 4.62 -12.45
N ASP A 176 -4.79 4.80 -13.63
CA ASP A 176 -5.36 6.09 -14.03
C ASP A 176 -6.56 6.45 -13.16
N PHE A 177 -7.41 5.49 -12.84
CA PHE A 177 -8.54 5.72 -11.93
C PHE A 177 -8.08 6.15 -10.54
N TYR A 178 -7.12 5.45 -9.94
CA TYR A 178 -6.67 5.79 -8.58
C TYR A 178 -5.92 7.12 -8.54
N ARG A 179 -5.07 7.40 -9.52
CA ARG A 179 -4.40 8.70 -9.61
C ARG A 179 -5.37 9.87 -9.80
N ASN A 180 -6.36 9.72 -10.66
CA ASN A 180 -7.19 10.84 -11.08
C ASN A 180 -8.42 11.03 -10.20
N HIS A 181 -9.03 9.95 -9.69
CA HIS A 181 -10.35 9.97 -9.07
C HIS A 181 -10.39 9.54 -7.60
N LEU A 182 -9.39 8.80 -7.08
CA LEU A 182 -9.40 8.33 -5.70
C LEU A 182 -8.41 9.11 -4.82
N ILE A 183 -7.13 9.11 -5.17
CA ILE A 183 -6.06 9.77 -4.41
C ILE A 183 -6.30 11.27 -4.44
N ARG A 184 -6.18 11.92 -3.27
CA ARG A 184 -6.44 13.35 -3.07
C ARG A 184 -5.36 14.03 -2.23
N GLY A 185 -5.55 15.30 -1.95
CA GLY A 185 -4.62 16.09 -1.15
C GLY A 185 -3.49 16.71 -1.97
N GLU A 186 -2.63 17.42 -1.28
CA GLU A 186 -1.55 18.19 -1.92
C GLU A 186 -0.56 17.30 -2.69
N TYR A 187 -0.30 16.09 -2.17
CA TYR A 187 0.63 15.15 -2.76
C TYR A 187 0.04 14.23 -3.85
N LYS A 188 -1.22 14.42 -4.24
CA LYS A 188 -1.80 13.68 -5.38
C LYS A 188 -0.91 13.77 -6.62
N ASP A 189 -0.49 15.00 -6.97
CA ASP A 189 0.27 15.29 -8.19
C ASP A 189 1.71 15.77 -7.93
N LYS A 190 2.14 15.83 -6.66
CA LYS A 190 3.47 16.28 -6.30
C LYS A 190 4.46 15.13 -6.18
N LYS A 191 5.69 15.40 -6.57
CA LYS A 191 6.85 14.57 -6.27
C LYS A 191 7.03 14.45 -4.75
N ARG A 192 7.30 13.24 -4.27
CA ARG A 192 7.60 13.00 -2.84
C ARG A 192 9.03 13.44 -2.53
N PRO A 193 9.29 14.00 -1.35
CA PRO A 193 10.66 14.22 -0.90
C PRO A 193 11.38 12.89 -0.71
N ILE A 194 12.65 12.82 -1.07
CA ILE A 194 13.50 11.67 -0.76
C ILE A 194 13.71 11.64 0.75
N LEU A 195 13.25 10.59 1.40
CA LEU A 195 13.37 10.47 2.84
C LEU A 195 14.45 9.47 3.28
N ILE A 196 14.93 9.62 4.51
CA ILE A 196 15.66 8.61 5.25
C ILE A 196 14.91 8.32 6.55
N ASN A 197 14.59 7.06 6.77
CA ASN A 197 13.92 6.59 7.99
C ASN A 197 14.97 5.92 8.89
N ASN A 198 14.90 6.14 10.19
CA ASN A 198 15.89 5.61 11.13
C ASN A 198 15.56 4.20 11.66
N TRP A 199 14.43 3.59 11.30
CA TRP A 199 14.05 2.30 11.90
C TRP A 199 15.13 1.23 11.70
N GLU A 200 15.46 0.87 10.48
CA GLU A 200 16.52 -0.13 10.22
C GLU A 200 17.92 0.37 10.57
N ALA A 201 18.12 1.68 10.69
CA ALA A 201 19.39 2.27 11.08
C ALA A 201 19.70 2.13 12.56
N THR A 202 18.68 2.19 13.42
CA THR A 202 18.89 2.36 14.88
C THR A 202 17.94 1.57 15.75
N TYR A 203 16.81 1.11 15.21
CA TYR A 203 15.70 0.59 15.99
C TYR A 203 15.38 1.54 17.16
N PHE A 204 15.28 1.04 18.39
CA PHE A 204 15.06 1.84 19.59
C PHE A 204 16.29 2.58 20.13
N GLU A 205 17.49 2.31 19.57
CA GLU A 205 18.78 2.82 20.07
C GLU A 205 19.18 4.16 19.43
N PHE A 206 18.36 5.20 19.62
CA PHE A 206 18.63 6.54 19.13
C PHE A 206 18.41 7.62 20.20
N ASN A 207 18.98 8.78 19.93
CA ASN A 207 18.78 10.03 20.66
C ASN A 207 18.88 11.23 19.71
N THR A 208 18.66 12.44 20.25
CA THR A 208 18.75 13.69 19.47
C THR A 208 20.06 13.82 18.71
N GLU A 209 21.20 13.57 19.36
CA GLU A 209 22.53 13.74 18.75
C GLU A 209 22.73 12.79 17.55
N LYS A 210 22.34 11.52 17.71
CA LYS A 210 22.45 10.51 16.65
C LYS A 210 21.57 10.84 15.45
N LEU A 211 20.32 11.28 15.69
CA LEU A 211 19.42 11.67 14.61
C LEU A 211 19.91 12.92 13.87
N ILE A 212 20.44 13.92 14.57
CA ILE A 212 21.07 15.09 13.95
C ILE A 212 22.30 14.69 13.14
N ALA A 213 23.12 13.74 13.61
CA ALA A 213 24.27 13.25 12.86
C ALA A 213 23.87 12.56 11.56
N ILE A 214 22.81 11.71 11.59
CA ILE A 214 22.24 11.08 10.39
C ILE A 214 21.70 12.17 9.44
N ALA A 215 20.90 13.11 9.94
CA ALA A 215 20.32 14.18 9.15
C ALA A 215 21.39 15.04 8.46
N LYS A 216 22.46 15.38 9.17
CA LYS A 216 23.56 16.18 8.61
C LYS A 216 24.22 15.47 7.43
N GLN A 217 24.58 14.20 7.57
CA GLN A 217 25.16 13.44 6.46
C GLN A 217 24.17 13.23 5.32
N ALA A 218 22.92 12.92 5.63
CA ALA A 218 21.86 12.74 4.64
C ALA A 218 21.63 14.02 3.81
N SER A 219 21.59 15.19 4.46
CA SER A 219 21.47 16.50 3.79
C SER A 219 22.65 16.77 2.83
N GLU A 220 23.89 16.47 3.24
CA GLU A 220 25.08 16.63 2.39
C GLU A 220 25.03 15.75 1.13
N LEU A 221 24.29 14.64 1.16
CA LEU A 221 24.09 13.69 0.06
C LEU A 221 22.84 13.99 -0.79
N GLY A 222 22.06 15.02 -0.43
CA GLY A 222 20.88 15.44 -1.16
C GLY A 222 19.58 14.78 -0.73
N ILE A 223 19.56 14.05 0.40
CA ILE A 223 18.32 13.51 0.98
C ILE A 223 17.54 14.67 1.61
N GLU A 224 16.20 14.67 1.45
CA GLU A 224 15.36 15.84 1.65
C GLU A 224 14.53 15.80 2.95
N MET A 225 14.40 14.63 3.59
CA MET A 225 13.57 14.46 4.79
C MET A 225 14.19 13.43 5.74
N LEU A 226 14.19 13.72 7.04
CA LEU A 226 14.42 12.73 8.09
C LEU A 226 13.08 12.29 8.66
N VAL A 227 12.84 10.98 8.74
CA VAL A 227 11.68 10.39 9.43
C VAL A 227 12.16 9.70 10.69
N MET A 228 11.67 10.17 11.84
CA MET A 228 11.86 9.54 13.12
C MET A 228 10.79 8.48 13.34
N ASP A 229 11.20 7.22 13.35
CA ASP A 229 10.34 6.04 13.52
C ASP A 229 10.04 5.73 15.00
N ASP A 230 9.56 4.52 15.31
CA ASP A 230 9.13 4.08 16.66
C ASP A 230 10.19 4.31 17.73
N GLY A 231 9.74 4.68 18.95
CA GLY A 231 10.61 4.79 20.13
C GLY A 231 10.87 6.21 20.66
N TRP A 232 10.20 7.24 20.16
CA TRP A 232 10.42 8.64 20.56
C TRP A 232 9.57 9.10 21.76
N PHE A 233 8.59 8.32 22.19
CA PHE A 233 7.52 8.71 23.14
C PHE A 233 7.50 7.83 24.39
N GLY A 234 6.93 8.34 25.48
CA GLY A 234 6.75 7.61 26.75
C GLY A 234 8.01 6.87 27.17
N ASP A 235 7.86 5.71 27.80
CA ASP A 235 8.95 4.79 28.13
C ASP A 235 9.21 3.75 27.02
N ARG A 236 9.05 4.15 25.75
CA ARG A 236 9.18 3.29 24.56
C ARG A 236 10.65 2.99 24.26
N PHE A 237 11.29 2.16 25.06
CA PHE A 237 12.67 1.66 24.84
C PHE A 237 12.70 0.28 24.16
N ASP A 238 11.55 -0.35 24.05
CA ASP A 238 11.30 -1.62 23.36
C ASP A 238 9.83 -1.70 22.93
N ASP A 239 9.42 -2.77 22.26
CA ASP A 239 8.06 -2.96 21.73
C ASP A 239 7.04 -3.49 22.76
N ASN A 240 7.41 -3.57 24.06
CA ASN A 240 6.54 -4.13 25.09
C ASN A 240 5.64 -3.10 25.78
N ARG A 241 5.90 -1.81 25.61
CA ARG A 241 5.32 -0.74 26.43
C ARG A 241 4.98 0.54 25.68
N ALA A 242 4.28 1.43 26.37
CA ALA A 242 4.07 2.85 26.09
C ALA A 242 3.19 3.19 24.87
N LEU A 243 2.70 2.24 24.05
CA LEU A 243 1.70 2.59 23.03
C LEU A 243 0.45 3.16 23.71
N GLY A 244 0.00 4.31 23.24
CA GLY A 244 -1.04 5.14 23.83
C GLY A 244 -0.50 6.40 24.56
N ASP A 245 0.73 6.36 25.07
CA ASP A 245 1.35 7.46 25.82
C ASP A 245 2.13 8.40 24.88
N TRP A 246 1.41 9.11 24.00
CA TRP A 246 1.99 10.00 22.98
C TRP A 246 2.55 11.29 23.61
N VAL A 247 3.59 11.13 24.44
CA VAL A 247 4.32 12.23 25.09
C VAL A 247 5.80 12.08 24.77
N VAL A 248 6.45 13.16 24.33
CA VAL A 248 7.87 13.14 23.96
C VAL A 248 8.72 12.64 25.12
N ASN A 249 9.58 11.66 24.86
CA ASN A 249 10.57 11.19 25.82
C ASN A 249 11.79 12.13 25.81
N GLU A 250 11.90 12.99 26.80
CA GLU A 250 12.99 13.98 26.89
C GLU A 250 14.35 13.37 27.29
N GLU A 251 14.36 12.14 27.81
CA GLU A 251 15.61 11.41 28.04
C GLU A 251 16.24 10.96 26.72
N LYS A 252 15.42 10.43 25.81
CA LYS A 252 15.85 10.06 24.45
C LYS A 252 16.06 11.29 23.56
N LEU A 253 15.24 12.31 23.72
CA LEU A 253 15.27 13.53 22.94
C LEU A 253 15.63 14.75 23.81
N PRO A 254 16.88 14.85 24.31
CA PRO A 254 17.33 16.04 25.03
C PRO A 254 17.10 17.31 24.23
N GLY A 255 16.44 18.29 24.85
CA GLY A 255 15.99 19.52 24.21
C GLY A 255 14.57 19.45 23.62
N GLY A 256 13.95 18.27 23.62
CA GLY A 256 12.59 18.01 23.15
C GLY A 256 12.45 17.90 21.64
N LEU A 257 11.25 17.51 21.20
CA LEU A 257 10.94 17.28 19.80
C LEU A 257 11.15 18.54 18.93
N LYS A 258 10.70 19.70 19.43
CA LYS A 258 10.84 20.96 18.69
C LYS A 258 12.29 21.30 18.39
N TYR A 259 13.19 21.08 19.34
CA TYR A 259 14.63 21.32 19.15
C TYR A 259 15.18 20.42 18.03
N LEU A 260 14.88 19.12 18.06
CA LEU A 260 15.30 18.18 17.02
C LEU A 260 14.79 18.60 15.63
N VAL A 261 13.49 18.93 15.54
CA VAL A 261 12.88 19.37 14.28
C VAL A 261 13.54 20.66 13.77
N ASP A 262 13.74 21.64 14.63
CA ASP A 262 14.40 22.91 14.25
C ASP A 262 15.84 22.68 13.76
N GLU A 263 16.62 21.77 14.38
CA GLU A 263 17.98 21.44 13.95
C GLU A 263 17.97 20.75 12.56
N VAL A 264 17.03 19.82 12.32
CA VAL A 264 16.86 19.18 11.00
C VAL A 264 16.44 20.20 9.93
N ASN A 265 15.50 21.09 10.26
CA ASN A 265 15.06 22.13 9.33
C ASN A 265 16.19 23.13 8.99
N LYS A 266 17.12 23.44 9.91
CA LYS A 266 18.31 24.27 9.63
C LYS A 266 19.23 23.67 8.56
N LEU A 267 19.19 22.35 8.39
CA LEU A 267 19.92 21.64 7.34
C LEU A 267 19.21 21.70 5.97
N GLY A 268 18.05 22.37 5.89
CA GLY A 268 17.20 22.40 4.69
C GLY A 268 16.35 21.15 4.49
N MET A 269 16.30 20.26 5.47
CA MET A 269 15.52 19.03 5.42
C MET A 269 14.15 19.21 6.06
N LYS A 270 13.17 18.46 5.54
CA LYS A 270 11.86 18.24 6.16
C LYS A 270 11.98 17.24 7.30
N PHE A 271 10.94 17.20 8.15
CA PHE A 271 10.86 16.26 9.25
C PHE A 271 9.56 15.45 9.21
N GLY A 272 9.69 14.14 9.43
CA GLY A 272 8.59 13.20 9.54
C GLY A 272 8.62 12.44 10.87
N ILE A 273 7.46 11.92 11.26
CA ILE A 273 7.28 11.21 12.52
C ILE A 273 6.39 9.98 12.35
N TRP A 274 6.67 8.93 13.11
CA TRP A 274 5.88 7.70 13.18
C TRP A 274 4.87 7.73 14.33
N PHE A 275 3.69 7.17 14.08
CA PHE A 275 2.67 6.88 15.08
C PHE A 275 2.06 5.50 14.84
N GLU A 276 1.63 4.84 15.93
CA GLU A 276 0.74 3.68 15.93
C GLU A 276 -0.48 3.97 16.83
N PRO A 277 -1.34 4.93 16.46
CA PRO A 277 -2.27 5.54 17.40
C PRO A 277 -3.55 4.73 17.62
N GLU A 278 -3.72 3.63 16.90
CA GLU A 278 -4.82 2.68 17.05
C GLU A 278 -4.56 1.64 18.15
N MET A 279 -3.35 1.61 18.71
CA MET A 279 -2.88 0.57 19.62
C MET A 279 -2.65 1.12 21.04
N ILE A 280 -2.67 0.19 22.00
CA ILE A 280 -2.40 0.47 23.41
C ILE A 280 -1.58 -0.67 24.02
N SER A 281 -0.51 -0.35 24.72
CA SER A 281 0.27 -1.34 25.47
C SER A 281 -0.37 -1.61 26.82
N PRO A 282 -0.40 -2.86 27.31
CA PRO A 282 -0.78 -3.14 28.69
C PRO A 282 0.10 -2.40 29.71
N ASP A 283 1.38 -2.19 29.38
CA ASP A 283 2.31 -1.35 30.13
C ASP A 283 2.36 0.04 29.50
N SER A 284 1.29 0.80 29.71
CA SER A 284 1.18 2.22 29.38
C SER A 284 0.37 2.94 30.46
N ASP A 285 0.58 4.25 30.61
CA ASP A 285 -0.22 5.06 31.54
C ASP A 285 -1.67 5.11 31.09
N LEU A 286 -1.91 5.22 29.78
CA LEU A 286 -3.25 5.22 29.22
C LEU A 286 -4.02 3.93 29.56
N TYR A 287 -3.39 2.76 29.48
CA TYR A 287 -4.07 1.49 29.84
C TYR A 287 -4.31 1.36 31.34
N ARG A 288 -3.40 1.86 32.19
CA ARG A 288 -3.60 1.91 33.65
C ARG A 288 -4.78 2.80 34.04
N GLU A 289 -4.96 3.91 33.32
CA GLU A 289 -6.06 4.86 33.55
C GLU A 289 -7.39 4.36 32.93
N HIS A 290 -7.34 3.79 31.74
CA HIS A 290 -8.50 3.39 30.95
C HIS A 290 -8.36 1.97 30.37
N PRO A 291 -8.35 0.92 31.21
CA PRO A 291 -8.22 -0.47 30.71
C PRO A 291 -9.43 -0.93 29.86
N ASP A 292 -10.59 -0.27 30.04
CA ASP A 292 -11.82 -0.50 29.30
C ASP A 292 -11.84 0.13 27.90
N TRP A 293 -10.81 0.89 27.53
CA TRP A 293 -10.67 1.46 26.19
C TRP A 293 -10.07 0.49 25.18
N ALA A 294 -9.51 -0.62 25.63
CA ALA A 294 -9.07 -1.69 24.73
C ALA A 294 -10.24 -2.53 24.23
N ILE A 295 -10.20 -2.94 22.96
CA ILE A 295 -11.10 -3.97 22.43
C ILE A 295 -10.85 -5.26 23.21
N ALA A 296 -11.86 -5.76 23.90
CA ALA A 296 -11.82 -7.01 24.65
C ALA A 296 -13.24 -7.53 24.91
N ILE A 297 -13.38 -8.83 25.01
CA ILE A 297 -14.62 -9.44 25.46
C ILE A 297 -14.75 -9.23 26.98
N PRO A 298 -15.81 -8.58 27.47
CA PRO A 298 -15.97 -8.30 28.89
C PRO A 298 -15.81 -9.55 29.77
N GLY A 299 -14.95 -9.45 30.77
CA GLY A 299 -14.65 -10.55 31.69
C GLY A 299 -13.64 -11.59 31.19
N ARG A 300 -13.03 -11.39 30.03
CA ARG A 300 -11.93 -12.21 29.51
C ARG A 300 -10.63 -11.43 29.48
N VAL A 301 -9.52 -12.13 29.58
CA VAL A 301 -8.19 -11.57 29.33
C VAL A 301 -8.02 -11.44 27.81
N GLY A 302 -7.66 -10.25 27.34
CA GLY A 302 -7.45 -10.03 25.90
C GLY A 302 -6.21 -10.77 25.37
N THR A 303 -6.26 -11.17 24.12
CA THR A 303 -5.13 -11.76 23.40
C THR A 303 -4.14 -10.67 23.00
N ARG A 304 -2.88 -10.83 23.35
CA ARG A 304 -1.79 -9.95 22.88
C ARG A 304 -1.25 -10.44 21.55
N SER A 305 -1.00 -9.50 20.65
CA SER A 305 -0.17 -9.70 19.48
C SER A 305 0.80 -8.53 19.41
N ARG A 306 2.09 -8.78 19.13
CA ARG A 306 3.16 -7.78 19.28
C ARG A 306 3.15 -7.05 20.64
N ASN A 307 2.83 -7.75 21.72
CA ASN A 307 2.74 -7.25 23.09
C ASN A 307 1.73 -6.12 23.33
N GLN A 308 0.79 -5.89 22.40
CA GLN A 308 -0.16 -4.77 22.43
C GLN A 308 -1.61 -5.21 22.27
N TYR A 309 -2.54 -4.32 22.62
CA TYR A 309 -3.97 -4.38 22.39
C TYR A 309 -4.38 -3.33 21.37
N VAL A 310 -5.63 -3.38 20.92
CA VAL A 310 -6.25 -2.43 20.01
C VAL A 310 -7.18 -1.51 20.80
N LEU A 311 -7.13 -0.21 20.55
CA LEU A 311 -8.08 0.77 21.11
C LEU A 311 -9.48 0.60 20.49
N ASP A 312 -10.51 0.70 21.31
CA ASP A 312 -11.90 0.70 20.86
C ASP A 312 -12.29 2.07 20.26
N LEU A 313 -11.86 2.31 19.03
CA LEU A 313 -12.15 3.54 18.30
C LEU A 313 -13.63 3.73 17.96
N SER A 314 -14.49 2.72 18.18
CA SER A 314 -15.94 2.88 18.05
C SER A 314 -16.53 3.80 19.13
N ARG A 315 -15.77 4.05 20.20
CA ARG A 315 -16.11 4.95 21.29
C ARG A 315 -15.64 6.37 20.98
N ARG A 316 -16.56 7.32 21.08
CA ARG A 316 -16.27 8.73 20.76
C ARG A 316 -15.15 9.33 21.61
N GLU A 317 -15.14 9.03 22.91
CA GLU A 317 -14.09 9.52 23.82
C GLU A 317 -12.70 8.98 23.49
N VAL A 318 -12.60 7.73 23.03
CA VAL A 318 -11.32 7.12 22.61
C VAL A 318 -10.84 7.77 21.32
N LEU A 319 -11.73 7.95 20.36
CA LEU A 319 -11.43 8.60 19.09
C LEU A 319 -10.95 10.05 19.32
N GLU A 320 -11.64 10.83 20.17
CA GLU A 320 -11.23 12.22 20.49
C GLU A 320 -9.87 12.26 21.18
N HIS A 321 -9.61 11.36 22.14
CA HIS A 321 -8.33 11.26 22.81
C HIS A 321 -7.19 10.93 21.82
N THR A 322 -7.42 9.98 20.95
CA THR A 322 -6.44 9.56 19.91
C THR A 322 -6.14 10.73 18.97
N TYR A 323 -7.19 11.41 18.48
CA TYR A 323 -7.03 12.57 17.62
C TYR A 323 -6.20 13.69 18.27
N GLU A 324 -6.59 14.10 19.48
CA GLU A 324 -5.91 15.19 20.19
C GLU A 324 -4.48 14.84 20.57
N SER A 325 -4.21 13.58 20.88
CA SER A 325 -2.86 13.11 21.19
C SER A 325 -1.92 13.27 19.99
N VAL A 326 -2.34 12.84 18.80
CA VAL A 326 -1.57 13.00 17.54
C VAL A 326 -1.50 14.47 17.15
N ALA A 327 -2.63 15.19 17.10
CA ALA A 327 -2.69 16.58 16.66
C ALA A 327 -1.84 17.51 17.55
N ARG A 328 -1.80 17.27 18.87
CA ARG A 328 -0.95 18.01 19.80
C ARG A 328 0.54 17.91 19.45
N ILE A 329 1.01 16.74 19.07
CA ILE A 329 2.39 16.55 18.64
C ILE A 329 2.65 17.27 17.32
N LEU A 330 1.75 17.15 16.36
CA LEU A 330 1.89 17.82 15.05
C LEU A 330 1.87 19.36 15.19
N ARG A 331 1.10 19.92 16.13
CA ARG A 331 1.09 21.36 16.43
C ARG A 331 2.34 21.84 17.15
N SER A 332 3.11 20.95 17.80
CA SER A 332 4.25 21.32 18.64
C SER A 332 5.53 21.66 17.88
N ALA A 333 5.64 21.20 16.62
CA ALA A 333 6.82 21.40 15.78
C ALA A 333 6.43 21.37 14.28
N HIS A 334 7.34 21.79 13.40
CA HIS A 334 7.11 21.77 11.94
C HIS A 334 7.33 20.37 11.36
N ILE A 335 6.28 19.53 11.43
CA ILE A 335 6.27 18.16 10.96
C ILE A 335 5.46 18.09 9.67
N GLU A 336 6.05 17.54 8.59
CA GLU A 336 5.47 17.55 7.25
C GLU A 336 5.11 16.15 6.74
N TYR A 337 5.42 15.09 7.52
CA TYR A 337 5.14 13.70 7.17
C TYR A 337 4.75 12.90 8.42
N VAL A 338 3.79 12.01 8.25
CA VAL A 338 3.40 11.03 9.25
C VAL A 338 3.38 9.64 8.64
N LYS A 339 4.11 8.71 9.25
CA LYS A 339 3.95 7.27 9.04
C LYS A 339 2.93 6.77 10.06
N TRP A 340 1.75 6.40 9.59
CA TRP A 340 0.64 5.89 10.40
C TRP A 340 0.63 4.37 10.36
N ASP A 341 0.97 3.73 11.45
CA ASP A 341 1.15 2.29 11.53
C ASP A 341 0.03 1.59 12.32
N MET A 342 -0.11 0.27 12.07
CA MET A 342 -0.97 -0.66 12.79
C MET A 342 -0.35 -2.05 12.73
N ASN A 343 0.27 -2.50 13.83
CA ASN A 343 1.13 -3.69 13.79
C ASN A 343 0.46 -4.96 14.33
N ARG A 344 -0.86 -5.02 14.40
CA ARG A 344 -1.59 -6.24 14.72
C ARG A 344 -3.02 -6.22 14.21
N GLN A 345 -3.57 -7.39 13.98
CA GLN A 345 -4.98 -7.59 13.64
C GLN A 345 -5.89 -7.42 14.86
N LEU A 346 -7.19 -7.19 14.63
CA LEU A 346 -8.20 -7.20 15.66
C LEU A 346 -8.54 -8.64 16.07
N THR A 347 -8.52 -8.88 17.37
CA THR A 347 -8.94 -10.14 18.01
C THR A 347 -9.87 -9.83 19.18
N ASP A 348 -10.48 -10.84 19.77
CA ASP A 348 -11.32 -10.72 20.98
C ASP A 348 -12.39 -9.62 20.86
N ILE A 349 -13.12 -9.65 19.73
CA ILE A 349 -14.06 -8.59 19.36
C ILE A 349 -15.12 -8.40 20.44
N GLY A 350 -15.00 -7.29 21.13
CA GLY A 350 -15.91 -6.86 22.19
C GLY A 350 -15.63 -5.42 22.58
N SER A 351 -16.68 -4.69 22.92
CA SER A 351 -16.64 -3.32 23.39
C SER A 351 -17.32 -3.20 24.74
N ALA A 352 -16.68 -2.51 25.67
CA ALA A 352 -17.30 -2.21 26.96
C ALA A 352 -18.46 -1.18 26.84
N ALA A 353 -18.57 -0.49 25.71
CA ALA A 353 -19.57 0.55 25.48
C ALA A 353 -20.71 0.14 24.56
N LEU A 354 -20.49 -0.78 23.60
CA LEU A 354 -21.53 -1.21 22.68
C LEU A 354 -22.52 -2.16 23.36
N PRO A 355 -23.84 -1.97 23.15
CA PRO A 355 -24.84 -2.93 23.60
C PRO A 355 -24.71 -4.27 22.84
N ALA A 356 -25.15 -5.36 23.44
CA ALA A 356 -25.00 -6.71 22.91
C ALA A 356 -25.57 -6.90 21.49
N ASP A 357 -26.66 -6.19 21.16
CA ASP A 357 -27.32 -6.25 19.85
C ASP A 357 -26.61 -5.39 18.76
N GLN A 358 -25.54 -4.66 19.13
CA GLN A 358 -24.71 -3.90 18.21
C GLN A 358 -23.26 -4.38 18.16
N MET A 359 -22.94 -5.47 18.87
CA MET A 359 -21.57 -5.97 18.90
C MET A 359 -21.06 -6.39 17.51
N GLY A 360 -21.93 -6.89 16.63
CA GLY A 360 -21.59 -7.18 15.23
C GLY A 360 -21.31 -5.96 14.34
N GLU A 361 -21.44 -4.74 14.88
CA GLU A 361 -21.09 -3.50 14.18
C GLU A 361 -19.63 -3.08 14.42
N LEU A 362 -18.97 -3.66 15.43
CA LEU A 362 -17.69 -3.17 15.95
C LEU A 362 -16.60 -3.08 14.88
N TYR A 363 -16.42 -4.11 14.07
CA TYR A 363 -15.43 -4.09 12.98
C TYR A 363 -15.64 -2.94 12.00
N HIS A 364 -16.87 -2.72 11.58
CA HIS A 364 -17.19 -1.66 10.63
C HIS A 364 -17.07 -0.27 11.26
N ARG A 365 -17.57 -0.11 12.49
CA ARG A 365 -17.44 1.15 13.26
C ARG A 365 -15.98 1.53 13.48
N TYR A 366 -15.12 0.55 13.76
CA TYR A 366 -13.69 0.76 13.90
C TYR A 366 -13.06 1.35 12.63
N VAL A 367 -13.33 0.75 11.47
CA VAL A 367 -12.80 1.24 10.19
C VAL A 367 -13.28 2.66 9.90
N LEU A 368 -14.58 2.94 10.12
CA LEU A 368 -15.13 4.29 9.93
C LEU A 368 -14.48 5.32 10.88
N ALA A 369 -14.14 4.91 12.09
CA ALA A 369 -13.43 5.76 13.06
C ALA A 369 -12.00 6.07 12.61
N VAL A 370 -11.27 5.08 12.08
CA VAL A 370 -9.92 5.31 11.50
C VAL A 370 -10.01 6.29 10.33
N TYR A 371 -11.00 6.15 9.45
CA TYR A 371 -11.22 7.09 8.35
C TYR A 371 -11.55 8.50 8.86
N GLU A 372 -12.35 8.63 9.92
CA GLU A 372 -12.63 9.93 10.54
C GLU A 372 -11.35 10.57 11.11
N LEU A 373 -10.51 9.79 11.80
CA LEU A 373 -9.24 10.28 12.34
C LEU A 373 -8.35 10.85 11.23
N GLN A 374 -8.13 10.09 10.16
CA GLN A 374 -7.28 10.51 9.05
C GLN A 374 -7.90 11.70 8.29
N GLU A 375 -9.21 11.70 8.07
CA GLU A 375 -9.92 12.85 7.45
C GLU A 375 -9.73 14.13 8.26
N ARG A 376 -9.84 14.06 9.58
CA ARG A 376 -9.66 15.22 10.47
C ARG A 376 -8.22 15.73 10.44
N LEU A 377 -7.24 14.82 10.47
CA LEU A 377 -5.82 15.20 10.38
C LEU A 377 -5.51 15.88 9.05
N MET A 378 -5.98 15.32 7.94
CA MET A 378 -5.76 15.91 6.62
C MET A 378 -6.47 17.27 6.43
N LYS A 379 -7.58 17.50 7.13
CA LYS A 379 -8.25 18.81 7.14
C LYS A 379 -7.51 19.85 7.98
N GLU A 380 -6.98 19.45 9.13
CA GLU A 380 -6.23 20.36 10.01
C GLU A 380 -4.83 20.64 9.49
N PHE A 381 -4.18 19.63 8.89
CA PHE A 381 -2.80 19.68 8.37
C PHE A 381 -2.77 19.35 6.87
N PRO A 382 -3.33 20.19 5.98
CA PRO A 382 -3.49 19.86 4.56
C PRO A 382 -2.16 19.70 3.80
N TYR A 383 -1.07 20.21 4.35
CA TYR A 383 0.29 20.08 3.82
C TYR A 383 0.97 18.75 4.20
N LEU A 384 0.35 17.98 5.10
CA LEU A 384 0.94 16.76 5.64
C LEU A 384 0.97 15.66 4.58
N LEU A 385 2.13 15.04 4.39
CA LEU A 385 2.26 13.79 3.66
C LEU A 385 1.97 12.63 4.62
N LEU A 386 0.80 12.02 4.48
CA LEU A 386 0.42 10.85 5.24
C LEU A 386 0.81 9.59 4.49
N GLU A 387 1.56 8.69 5.12
CA GLU A 387 1.84 7.34 4.64
C GLU A 387 1.25 6.32 5.61
N ASN A 388 0.33 5.49 5.15
CA ASN A 388 -0.17 4.38 5.93
C ASN A 388 0.81 3.21 5.93
N CYS A 389 0.93 2.54 7.07
CA CYS A 389 1.62 1.29 7.30
C CYS A 389 0.72 0.39 8.14
N SER A 390 0.85 -0.92 8.00
CA SER A 390 0.15 -1.88 8.85
C SER A 390 0.99 -3.15 8.95
N GLY A 391 2.09 -3.07 9.72
CA GLY A 391 3.11 -4.09 9.68
C GLY A 391 3.52 -4.35 8.22
N GLY A 392 4.00 -3.35 7.51
CA GLY A 392 4.10 -3.36 6.06
C GLY A 392 2.79 -3.03 5.36
N GLY A 393 2.41 -3.82 4.37
CA GLY A 393 1.34 -3.52 3.45
C GLY A 393 -0.02 -4.20 3.73
N ALA A 394 -0.36 -4.56 4.98
CA ALA A 394 -1.64 -5.24 5.25
C ALA A 394 -2.86 -4.42 4.86
N ARG A 395 -2.81 -3.09 5.00
CA ARG A 395 -3.87 -2.18 4.55
C ARG A 395 -3.48 -1.37 3.31
N PHE A 396 -2.72 -1.97 2.41
CA PHE A 396 -2.48 -1.37 1.10
C PHE A 396 -3.72 -1.53 0.23
N ASP A 397 -4.72 -0.72 0.45
CA ASP A 397 -6.04 -0.82 -0.16
C ASP A 397 -6.59 0.56 -0.58
N PRO A 398 -7.62 0.61 -1.43
CA PRO A 398 -8.16 1.89 -1.92
C PRO A 398 -8.83 2.73 -0.82
N GLY A 399 -9.28 2.12 0.27
CA GLY A 399 -9.85 2.85 1.41
C GLY A 399 -8.80 3.74 2.07
N MET A 400 -7.60 3.20 2.34
CA MET A 400 -6.48 3.97 2.89
C MET A 400 -5.90 4.95 1.86
N LEU A 401 -5.83 4.58 0.57
CA LEU A 401 -5.34 5.49 -0.48
C LEU A 401 -6.20 6.75 -0.65
N TYR A 402 -7.45 6.72 -0.23
CA TYR A 402 -8.30 7.92 -0.24
C TYR A 402 -7.81 9.00 0.73
N TYR A 403 -7.13 8.61 1.82
CA TYR A 403 -6.60 9.51 2.85
C TYR A 403 -5.09 9.75 2.72
N SER A 404 -4.34 8.76 2.23
CA SER A 404 -2.89 8.82 2.07
C SER A 404 -2.48 8.57 0.63
N PRO A 405 -1.70 9.46 0.00
CA PRO A 405 -1.32 9.34 -1.40
C PRO A 405 -0.31 8.20 -1.65
N GLN A 406 0.23 7.63 -0.58
CA GLN A 406 1.17 6.52 -0.60
C GLN A 406 1.00 5.63 0.63
N ILE A 407 1.38 4.36 0.49
CA ILE A 407 1.33 3.35 1.56
C ILE A 407 2.64 2.58 1.56
N TRP A 408 3.15 2.25 2.75
CA TRP A 408 4.31 1.40 2.90
C TRP A 408 4.03 0.01 2.32
N CYS A 409 4.82 -0.40 1.33
CA CYS A 409 4.50 -1.56 0.51
C CYS A 409 4.71 -2.88 1.25
N SER A 410 5.80 -2.97 2.02
CA SER A 410 6.21 -4.14 2.80
C SER A 410 7.34 -3.78 3.76
N ASP A 411 7.37 -4.41 4.93
CA ASP A 411 8.51 -4.35 5.85
C ASP A 411 9.72 -5.13 5.31
N ASP A 412 9.56 -5.94 4.28
CA ASP A 412 10.69 -6.51 3.56
C ASP A 412 11.27 -5.46 2.60
N THR A 413 12.45 -4.98 2.91
CA THR A 413 13.20 -3.99 2.12
C THR A 413 14.25 -4.62 1.22
N ASP A 414 14.36 -5.96 1.20
CA ASP A 414 15.23 -6.65 0.26
C ASP A 414 14.80 -6.43 -1.19
N ALA A 415 15.70 -5.91 -2.02
CA ALA A 415 15.36 -5.54 -3.40
C ALA A 415 14.89 -6.72 -4.26
N ILE A 416 15.30 -7.95 -3.95
CA ILE A 416 14.94 -9.15 -4.74
C ILE A 416 13.54 -9.65 -4.33
N GLU A 417 13.23 -9.69 -3.03
CA GLU A 417 11.85 -9.99 -2.56
C GLU A 417 10.86 -8.92 -3.06
N ARG A 418 11.28 -7.65 -3.06
CA ARG A 418 10.48 -6.53 -3.57
C ARG A 418 10.08 -6.69 -5.05
N LEU A 419 10.84 -7.42 -5.87
CA LEU A 419 10.42 -7.69 -7.26
C LEU A 419 9.05 -8.37 -7.33
N MET A 420 8.78 -9.34 -6.44
CA MET A 420 7.49 -10.03 -6.42
C MET A 420 6.40 -9.21 -5.69
N ILE A 421 6.75 -8.57 -4.57
CA ILE A 421 5.82 -7.74 -3.79
C ILE A 421 5.35 -6.53 -4.62
N GLN A 422 6.28 -5.86 -5.31
CA GLN A 422 5.96 -4.71 -6.15
C GLN A 422 5.25 -5.12 -7.46
N GLU A 423 5.53 -6.32 -8.00
CA GLU A 423 4.77 -6.86 -9.13
C GLU A 423 3.29 -6.99 -8.80
N GLY A 424 2.95 -7.67 -7.70
CA GLY A 424 1.55 -7.84 -7.30
C GLY A 424 0.88 -6.52 -6.90
N THR A 425 1.61 -5.63 -6.23
CA THR A 425 1.10 -4.32 -5.85
C THR A 425 0.80 -3.47 -7.08
N SER A 426 1.73 -3.40 -8.03
CA SER A 426 1.58 -2.63 -9.28
C SER A 426 0.58 -3.23 -10.26
N MET A 427 0.07 -4.44 -10.04
CA MET A 427 -1.04 -4.97 -10.83
C MET A 427 -2.30 -4.11 -10.69
N ILE A 428 -2.47 -3.44 -9.56
CA ILE A 428 -3.68 -2.67 -9.24
C ILE A 428 -3.34 -1.19 -8.98
N TYR A 429 -2.25 -0.91 -8.27
CA TYR A 429 -1.96 0.42 -7.74
C TYR A 429 -0.82 1.11 -8.50
N PRO A 430 -0.93 2.43 -8.75
CA PRO A 430 0.12 3.17 -9.43
C PRO A 430 1.43 3.17 -8.62
N LEU A 431 2.56 3.21 -9.30
CA LEU A 431 3.88 3.21 -8.67
C LEU A 431 4.05 4.36 -7.66
N SER A 432 3.42 5.50 -7.93
CA SER A 432 3.41 6.67 -7.03
C SER A 432 2.75 6.43 -5.67
N ALA A 433 2.00 5.33 -5.52
CA ALA A 433 1.35 4.96 -4.27
C ALA A 433 2.20 4.00 -3.42
N MET A 434 3.31 3.46 -3.95
CA MET A 434 4.12 2.44 -3.28
C MET A 434 5.31 3.06 -2.54
N GLY A 435 5.35 2.93 -1.22
CA GLY A 435 6.56 3.18 -0.42
C GLY A 435 7.66 2.18 -0.79
N ALA A 436 8.82 2.66 -1.28
CA ALA A 436 9.94 1.82 -1.68
C ALA A 436 11.25 2.49 -1.32
N HIS A 437 12.08 1.81 -0.50
CA HIS A 437 13.31 2.36 0.04
C HIS A 437 14.51 1.45 -0.22
N VAL A 438 15.70 2.04 -0.23
CA VAL A 438 17.00 1.37 -0.27
C VAL A 438 17.40 1.02 1.16
N SER A 439 17.55 -0.28 1.45
CA SER A 439 18.02 -0.76 2.75
C SER A 439 19.52 -1.02 2.79
N ASP A 440 20.05 -1.26 3.99
CA ASP A 440 21.42 -1.71 4.19
C ASP A 440 21.59 -3.19 3.80
N CYS A 441 22.82 -3.66 3.75
CA CYS A 441 23.21 -5.06 3.52
C CYS A 441 24.24 -5.55 4.55
N PRO A 442 24.13 -6.83 4.98
CA PRO A 442 23.10 -7.81 4.65
C PRO A 442 21.70 -7.35 5.07
N ASN A 443 20.69 -7.59 4.23
CA ASN A 443 19.30 -7.23 4.59
C ASN A 443 18.87 -7.91 5.89
N HIS A 444 18.25 -7.16 6.80
CA HIS A 444 17.95 -7.63 8.15
C HIS A 444 16.87 -8.73 8.19
N THR A 445 16.01 -8.83 7.17
CA THR A 445 14.94 -9.83 7.10
C THR A 445 15.42 -11.14 6.49
N VAL A 446 16.16 -11.10 5.39
CA VAL A 446 16.54 -12.28 4.60
C VAL A 446 18.05 -12.58 4.57
N GLY A 447 18.89 -11.69 5.11
CA GLY A 447 20.35 -11.86 5.12
C GLY A 447 21.03 -11.77 3.75
N ARG A 448 20.33 -11.31 2.71
CA ARG A 448 20.84 -11.20 1.35
C ARG A 448 21.72 -9.96 1.20
N VAL A 449 22.77 -10.09 0.39
CA VAL A 449 23.62 -8.97 -0.03
C VAL A 449 23.34 -8.67 -1.49
N THR A 450 22.76 -7.51 -1.75
CA THR A 450 22.40 -7.02 -3.09
C THR A 450 23.18 -5.74 -3.38
N PRO A 451 23.77 -5.57 -4.59
CA PRO A 451 24.49 -4.36 -4.96
C PRO A 451 23.69 -3.09 -4.71
N PHE A 452 24.33 -2.03 -4.23
CA PHE A 452 23.67 -0.75 -3.89
C PHE A 452 22.95 -0.14 -5.09
N GLU A 453 23.55 -0.23 -6.28
CA GLU A 453 22.94 0.17 -7.55
C GLU A 453 21.60 -0.55 -7.79
N THR A 454 21.57 -1.87 -7.64
CA THR A 454 20.35 -2.68 -7.83
C THR A 454 19.27 -2.32 -6.83
N ARG A 455 19.64 -2.09 -5.55
CA ARG A 455 18.70 -1.64 -4.51
C ARG A 455 18.07 -0.31 -4.91
N GLY A 456 18.85 0.64 -5.42
CA GLY A 456 18.36 1.93 -5.92
C GLY A 456 17.43 1.80 -7.13
N TYR A 457 17.77 0.96 -8.11
CA TYR A 457 16.94 0.79 -9.30
C TYR A 457 15.59 0.14 -9.00
N VAL A 458 15.54 -0.81 -8.06
CA VAL A 458 14.27 -1.43 -7.63
C VAL A 458 13.43 -0.44 -6.82
N ALA A 459 14.05 0.34 -5.92
CA ALA A 459 13.36 1.35 -5.12
C ALA A 459 12.81 2.51 -5.97
N LEU A 460 13.40 2.78 -7.14
CA LEU A 460 12.93 3.83 -8.05
C LEU A 460 11.49 3.59 -8.56
N ALA A 461 11.01 2.36 -8.53
CA ALA A 461 9.63 2.01 -8.86
C ALA A 461 8.62 2.33 -7.74
N GLY A 462 8.84 3.39 -7.00
CA GLY A 462 7.98 3.85 -5.91
C GLY A 462 8.30 5.27 -5.47
N THR A 463 8.03 5.57 -4.21
CA THR A 463 8.21 6.92 -3.63
C THR A 463 9.62 7.17 -3.11
N PHE A 464 10.54 6.38 -3.41
CA PHE A 464 11.99 6.43 -3.17
C PHE A 464 12.45 7.02 -1.82
N GLY A 465 13.30 6.29 -1.14
CA GLY A 465 13.91 6.70 0.12
C GLY A 465 14.97 5.71 0.61
N TYR A 466 15.38 5.86 1.85
CA TYR A 466 16.44 5.05 2.47
C TYR A 466 16.00 4.54 3.85
N GLU A 467 16.30 3.26 4.11
CA GLU A 467 16.16 2.58 5.40
C GLU A 467 17.54 2.07 5.84
N LEU A 468 18.43 2.97 6.26
CA LEU A 468 19.81 2.64 6.61
C LEU A 468 20.47 3.72 7.45
N ASP A 469 21.57 3.38 8.15
CA ASP A 469 22.42 4.37 8.81
C ASP A 469 23.49 4.90 7.85
N VAL A 470 23.20 6.03 7.21
CA VAL A 470 24.09 6.68 6.24
C VAL A 470 25.47 7.00 6.82
N THR A 471 25.63 7.03 8.15
CA THR A 471 26.91 7.27 8.82
C THR A 471 27.78 6.01 8.92
N LYS A 472 27.20 4.82 8.66
CA LYS A 472 27.87 3.52 8.87
C LYS A 472 28.01 2.66 7.63
N ILE A 473 27.20 2.90 6.58
CA ILE A 473 27.32 2.13 5.33
C ILE A 473 28.73 2.26 4.71
N PRO A 474 29.16 1.31 3.88
CA PRO A 474 30.43 1.39 3.16
C PRO A 474 30.57 2.72 2.41
N GLN A 475 31.80 3.24 2.37
CA GLN A 475 32.06 4.51 1.69
C GLN A 475 31.65 4.46 0.21
N GLU A 476 31.89 3.34 -0.45
CA GLU A 476 31.51 3.11 -1.87
C GLU A 476 30.00 3.23 -2.09
N ASP A 477 29.18 2.68 -1.19
CA ASP A 477 27.72 2.80 -1.24
C ASP A 477 27.27 4.24 -0.98
N ARG A 478 27.90 4.92 0.00
CA ARG A 478 27.60 6.32 0.33
C ARG A 478 27.88 7.26 -0.85
N GLU A 479 28.98 7.04 -1.55
CA GLU A 479 29.38 7.85 -2.72
C GLU A 479 28.40 7.72 -3.90
N MET A 480 27.58 6.64 -3.94
CA MET A 480 26.55 6.46 -4.96
C MET A 480 25.21 7.17 -4.63
N ILE A 481 24.97 7.60 -3.38
CA ILE A 481 23.71 8.23 -2.99
C ILE A 481 23.40 9.49 -3.82
N PRO A 482 24.32 10.44 -4.05
CA PRO A 482 24.04 11.61 -4.87
C PRO A 482 23.60 11.27 -6.31
N GLU A 483 24.13 10.20 -6.89
CA GLU A 483 23.72 9.72 -8.21
C GLU A 483 22.29 9.14 -8.16
N GLN A 484 21.96 8.36 -7.13
CA GLN A 484 20.60 7.85 -6.93
C GLN A 484 19.58 8.97 -6.67
N VAL A 485 19.95 10.01 -5.92
CA VAL A 485 19.15 11.22 -5.72
C VAL A 485 18.89 11.93 -7.06
N ALA A 486 19.94 12.14 -7.85
CA ALA A 486 19.81 12.74 -9.18
C ALA A 486 18.94 11.90 -10.12
N MET A 487 19.10 10.58 -10.08
CA MET A 487 18.28 9.60 -10.82
C MET A 487 16.78 9.72 -10.45
N TYR A 488 16.46 9.78 -9.17
CA TYR A 488 15.09 9.96 -8.73
C TYR A 488 14.51 11.29 -9.25
N HIS A 489 15.25 12.38 -9.13
CA HIS A 489 14.79 13.68 -9.64
C HIS A 489 14.61 13.70 -11.16
N LYS A 490 15.44 12.97 -11.90
CA LYS A 490 15.34 12.86 -13.36
C LYS A 490 14.11 12.08 -13.81
N TYR A 491 13.78 10.97 -13.12
CA TYR A 491 12.81 10.02 -13.61
C TYR A 491 11.47 10.03 -12.85
N ASN A 492 11.36 10.77 -11.74
CA ASN A 492 10.18 10.69 -10.89
C ASN A 492 8.87 11.03 -11.61
N ASP A 493 8.85 12.06 -12.45
CA ASP A 493 7.63 12.44 -13.17
C ASP A 493 7.17 11.32 -14.11
N LEU A 494 8.12 10.68 -14.80
CA LEU A 494 7.83 9.54 -15.67
C LEU A 494 7.31 8.33 -14.85
N VAL A 495 7.93 8.01 -13.73
CA VAL A 495 7.50 6.91 -12.84
C VAL A 495 6.13 7.19 -12.24
N ARG A 496 5.85 8.43 -11.84
CA ARG A 496 4.61 8.83 -11.18
C ARG A 496 3.42 8.90 -12.14
N GLU A 497 3.62 9.31 -13.38
CA GLU A 497 2.55 9.62 -14.34
C GLU A 497 2.46 8.64 -15.51
N GLY A 498 3.53 7.91 -15.81
CA GLY A 498 3.63 7.03 -16.96
C GLY A 498 2.74 5.80 -16.90
N ASP A 499 2.52 5.21 -18.06
CA ASP A 499 1.86 3.93 -18.22
C ASP A 499 2.81 2.79 -17.85
N TYR A 500 2.37 1.94 -16.91
CA TYR A 500 3.14 0.79 -16.47
C TYR A 500 3.04 -0.40 -17.42
N TYR A 501 4.17 -1.06 -17.66
CA TYR A 501 4.26 -2.28 -18.48
C TYR A 501 5.13 -3.34 -17.82
N ARG A 502 4.62 -4.56 -17.72
CA ARG A 502 5.36 -5.75 -17.32
C ARG A 502 5.94 -6.41 -18.58
N ILE A 503 7.27 -6.56 -18.62
CA ILE A 503 7.98 -7.22 -19.73
C ILE A 503 8.29 -8.68 -19.38
N ALA A 504 8.78 -8.92 -18.16
CA ALA A 504 9.05 -10.23 -17.63
C ALA A 504 8.83 -10.24 -16.12
N SER A 505 8.53 -11.41 -15.57
CA SER A 505 8.26 -11.59 -14.15
C SER A 505 9.23 -12.60 -13.56
N TYR A 506 9.97 -12.19 -12.53
CA TYR A 506 10.84 -13.08 -11.78
C TYR A 506 10.04 -14.20 -11.10
N SER A 507 8.84 -13.91 -10.62
CA SER A 507 7.96 -14.92 -10.01
C SER A 507 7.62 -16.09 -10.93
N ARG A 508 7.62 -15.85 -12.26
CA ARG A 508 7.31 -16.87 -13.29
C ARG A 508 8.54 -17.55 -13.87
N ASN A 509 9.62 -16.84 -14.11
CA ASN A 509 10.79 -17.36 -14.82
C ASN A 509 11.98 -17.71 -13.90
N HIS A 510 12.00 -17.24 -12.66
CA HIS A 510 13.01 -17.46 -11.62
C HIS A 510 14.45 -17.07 -12.02
N MET A 511 14.60 -16.19 -13.00
CA MET A 511 15.89 -15.79 -13.54
C MET A 511 16.10 -14.28 -13.56
N PHE A 512 15.08 -13.54 -13.98
CA PHE A 512 15.16 -12.10 -14.15
C PHE A 512 13.79 -11.46 -14.05
N ASP A 513 13.80 -10.18 -13.78
CA ASP A 513 12.62 -9.32 -13.82
C ASP A 513 12.82 -8.18 -14.82
N CYS A 514 11.75 -7.70 -15.43
CA CYS A 514 11.78 -6.51 -16.27
C CYS A 514 10.41 -5.84 -16.30
N TYR A 515 10.38 -4.58 -15.97
CA TYR A 515 9.19 -3.73 -16.02
C TYR A 515 9.59 -2.31 -16.40
N GLY A 516 8.63 -1.49 -16.75
CA GLY A 516 8.92 -0.11 -17.04
C GLY A 516 7.70 0.77 -17.12
N VAL A 517 7.97 2.04 -17.34
CA VAL A 517 6.97 3.08 -17.54
C VAL A 517 7.20 3.80 -18.86
N VAL A 518 6.11 4.11 -19.54
CA VAL A 518 6.12 4.85 -20.80
C VAL A 518 5.28 6.11 -20.63
N ARG A 519 5.81 7.27 -20.99
CA ARG A 519 5.08 8.53 -20.90
C ARG A 519 3.83 8.47 -21.79
N LYS A 520 2.75 9.13 -21.39
CA LYS A 520 1.45 9.09 -22.09
C LYS A 520 1.54 9.51 -23.57
N ASP A 521 2.42 10.45 -23.90
CA ASP A 521 2.71 10.88 -25.28
C ASP A 521 3.65 9.94 -26.05
N LYS A 522 4.19 8.92 -25.36
CA LYS A 522 5.16 7.95 -25.91
C LYS A 522 6.44 8.58 -26.44
N GLU A 523 6.90 9.67 -25.84
CA GLU A 523 8.17 10.32 -26.20
C GLU A 523 9.34 9.91 -25.31
N GLU A 524 9.03 9.28 -24.17
CA GLU A 524 10.01 8.84 -23.19
C GLU A 524 9.56 7.54 -22.51
N ALA A 525 10.51 6.67 -22.20
CA ALA A 525 10.25 5.44 -21.46
C ALA A 525 11.46 5.05 -20.60
N LEU A 526 11.20 4.44 -19.45
CA LEU A 526 12.21 3.91 -18.55
C LEU A 526 11.87 2.47 -18.22
N PHE A 527 12.81 1.56 -18.47
CA PHE A 527 12.68 0.14 -18.11
C PHE A 527 13.77 -0.26 -17.13
N THR A 528 13.37 -0.99 -16.09
CA THR A 528 14.26 -1.60 -15.11
C THR A 528 14.39 -3.08 -15.44
N TYR A 529 15.61 -3.52 -15.70
CA TYR A 529 15.95 -4.92 -15.88
C TYR A 529 16.77 -5.39 -14.68
N VAL A 530 16.38 -6.51 -14.06
CA VAL A 530 17.10 -7.12 -12.92
C VAL A 530 17.44 -8.56 -13.25
N GLN A 531 18.72 -8.87 -13.37
CA GLN A 531 19.23 -10.22 -13.46
C GLN A 531 19.36 -10.77 -12.05
N VAL A 532 18.42 -11.62 -11.65
CA VAL A 532 18.41 -12.21 -10.30
C VAL A 532 19.42 -13.37 -10.22
N MET A 533 19.46 -14.19 -11.25
CA MET A 533 20.36 -15.34 -11.30
C MET A 533 21.16 -15.38 -12.60
N ASN A 534 22.49 -15.48 -12.49
CA ASN A 534 23.36 -15.74 -13.60
C ASN A 534 23.59 -17.26 -13.75
N ARG A 535 23.89 -17.72 -14.97
CA ARG A 535 24.18 -19.12 -15.26
C ARG A 535 25.43 -19.26 -16.13
N PRO A 536 26.19 -20.33 -15.98
CA PRO A 536 27.36 -20.56 -16.81
C PRO A 536 26.97 -20.68 -18.28
N ASN A 537 27.80 -20.14 -19.13
CA ASN A 537 27.63 -20.15 -20.59
C ASN A 537 26.34 -19.49 -21.09
N TYR A 538 25.86 -18.49 -20.35
CA TYR A 538 24.71 -17.68 -20.71
C TYR A 538 25.20 -16.39 -21.38
N HIS A 539 24.69 -16.07 -22.58
CA HIS A 539 25.21 -14.93 -23.34
C HIS A 539 24.50 -13.62 -22.96
N SER A 540 23.43 -13.37 -23.60
CA SER A 540 22.65 -12.13 -23.48
C SER A 540 21.17 -12.46 -23.54
N ARG A 541 20.36 -11.57 -22.97
CA ARG A 541 18.92 -11.74 -22.93
C ARG A 541 18.26 -10.76 -23.86
N ARG A 542 17.34 -11.27 -24.68
CA ARG A 542 16.48 -10.41 -25.49
C ARG A 542 15.21 -10.09 -24.71
N ILE A 543 14.91 -8.81 -24.57
CA ILE A 543 13.65 -8.30 -24.03
C ILE A 543 12.89 -7.57 -25.14
N PHE A 544 11.57 -7.57 -25.03
CA PHE A 544 10.67 -6.92 -25.99
C PHE A 544 9.94 -5.82 -25.24
N PHE A 545 10.28 -4.56 -25.55
CA PHE A 545 9.61 -3.44 -24.92
C PHE A 545 8.12 -3.42 -25.26
N LYS A 546 7.35 -2.70 -24.47
CA LYS A 546 5.91 -2.52 -24.65
C LYS A 546 5.54 -1.05 -24.56
N GLY A 547 4.40 -0.68 -25.11
CA GLY A 547 3.83 0.65 -24.96
C GLY A 547 4.46 1.74 -25.81
N LEU A 548 5.53 1.47 -26.55
CA LEU A 548 6.15 2.45 -27.44
C LEU A 548 5.27 2.75 -28.65
N ASP A 549 5.50 3.90 -29.29
CA ASP A 549 4.90 4.21 -30.58
C ASP A 549 5.69 3.49 -31.70
N PRO A 550 5.07 2.62 -32.49
CA PRO A 550 5.77 1.81 -33.49
C PRO A 550 6.51 2.64 -34.54
N GLU A 551 6.02 3.86 -34.85
CA GLU A 551 6.57 4.71 -35.90
C GLU A 551 7.62 5.70 -35.40
N LYS A 552 7.66 6.01 -34.10
CA LYS A 552 8.64 6.92 -33.51
C LYS A 552 10.02 6.29 -33.47
N LEU A 553 11.04 7.12 -33.69
CA LEU A 553 12.43 6.77 -33.46
C LEU A 553 12.80 7.05 -32.01
N TYR A 554 13.47 6.10 -31.40
CA TYR A 554 13.99 6.19 -30.02
C TYR A 554 15.49 6.03 -30.00
N GLN A 555 16.14 6.86 -29.19
CA GLN A 555 17.52 6.68 -28.79
C GLN A 555 17.56 6.06 -27.39
N ILE A 556 18.42 5.06 -27.20
CA ILE A 556 18.69 4.50 -25.88
C ILE A 556 19.85 5.29 -25.27
N GLU A 557 19.64 5.85 -24.08
CA GLU A 557 20.65 6.66 -23.40
C GLU A 557 21.94 5.85 -23.20
N GLY A 558 23.07 6.45 -23.58
CA GLY A 558 24.39 5.80 -23.50
C GLY A 558 24.72 4.85 -24.65
N GLU A 559 23.87 4.72 -25.66
CA GLU A 559 24.10 3.89 -26.85
C GLU A 559 24.10 4.71 -28.13
N GLU A 560 24.83 4.26 -29.13
CA GLU A 560 24.83 4.87 -30.46
C GLU A 560 23.67 4.35 -31.30
N GLY A 561 23.10 5.22 -32.13
CA GLY A 561 22.04 4.85 -33.07
C GLY A 561 20.63 5.03 -32.54
N THR A 562 19.67 4.90 -33.42
CA THR A 562 18.24 5.03 -33.16
C THR A 562 17.49 3.82 -33.68
N TYR A 563 16.38 3.50 -33.03
CA TYR A 563 15.55 2.36 -33.37
C TYR A 563 14.09 2.81 -33.46
N THR A 564 13.30 2.26 -34.39
CA THR A 564 11.86 2.47 -34.35
C THR A 564 11.25 1.69 -33.18
N GLY A 565 10.17 2.22 -32.62
CA GLY A 565 9.44 1.51 -31.55
C GLY A 565 9.01 0.11 -31.97
N ASP A 566 8.64 -0.07 -33.23
CA ASP A 566 8.30 -1.39 -33.80
C ASP A 566 9.46 -2.38 -33.73
N VAL A 567 10.68 -1.96 -34.05
CA VAL A 567 11.89 -2.79 -33.90
C VAL A 567 12.12 -3.18 -32.43
N LEU A 568 12.02 -2.21 -31.52
CA LEU A 568 12.23 -2.44 -30.08
C LEU A 568 11.15 -3.36 -29.49
N MET A 569 9.92 -3.30 -29.97
CA MET A 569 8.82 -4.12 -29.50
C MET A 569 8.78 -5.51 -30.15
N LYS A 570 9.16 -5.69 -31.43
CA LYS A 570 9.02 -6.94 -32.17
C LYS A 570 10.30 -7.70 -32.41
N ALA A 571 11.40 -7.01 -32.71
CA ALA A 571 12.74 -7.63 -32.82
C ALA A 571 13.44 -7.68 -31.45
N GLY A 572 13.06 -6.75 -30.56
CA GLY A 572 13.53 -6.69 -29.18
C GLY A 572 14.90 -6.06 -29.03
N TYR A 573 15.25 -5.78 -27.79
CA TYR A 573 16.53 -5.23 -27.35
C TYR A 573 17.40 -6.30 -26.69
N LEU A 574 18.68 -6.33 -26.99
CA LEU A 574 19.61 -7.31 -26.46
C LEU A 574 20.32 -6.77 -25.21
N VAL A 575 19.84 -7.15 -24.04
CA VAL A 575 20.53 -6.87 -22.78
C VAL A 575 21.76 -7.76 -22.69
N GLN A 576 22.94 -7.15 -22.66
CA GLN A 576 24.19 -7.91 -22.46
C GLN A 576 24.17 -8.60 -21.10
N ASN A 577 24.80 -9.77 -21.01
CA ASN A 577 24.90 -10.51 -19.76
C ASN A 577 25.66 -9.67 -18.71
N LEU A 578 24.98 -9.44 -17.57
CA LEU A 578 25.57 -8.81 -16.40
C LEU A 578 26.30 -9.88 -15.57
N TRP A 579 27.57 -9.66 -15.27
CA TRP A 579 28.35 -10.66 -14.54
C TRP A 579 27.95 -10.70 -13.06
N GLY A 580 27.49 -11.87 -12.62
CA GLY A 580 27.07 -12.13 -11.25
C GLY A 580 25.55 -12.11 -11.06
N ASP A 581 25.12 -12.46 -9.84
CA ASP A 581 23.72 -12.43 -9.42
C ASP A 581 23.33 -11.05 -8.95
N TYR A 582 22.02 -10.78 -8.91
CA TYR A 582 21.41 -9.54 -8.38
C TYR A 582 21.94 -8.27 -9.07
N LYS A 583 22.19 -8.33 -10.36
CA LYS A 583 22.64 -7.18 -11.15
C LYS A 583 21.48 -6.54 -11.89
N ALA A 584 21.46 -5.22 -11.94
CA ALA A 584 20.39 -4.51 -12.60
C ALA A 584 20.91 -3.49 -13.64
N ARG A 585 20.01 -3.07 -14.51
CA ARG A 585 20.27 -2.02 -15.51
C ARG A 585 18.99 -1.18 -15.70
N LEU A 586 19.13 0.12 -15.70
CA LEU A 586 18.10 1.02 -16.22
C LEU A 586 18.33 1.20 -17.73
N ILE A 587 17.23 1.20 -18.47
CA ILE A 587 17.22 1.40 -19.93
C ILE A 587 16.27 2.56 -20.18
N HIS A 588 16.85 3.72 -20.46
CA HIS A 588 16.10 4.95 -20.72
C HIS A 588 16.03 5.21 -22.22
N LEU A 589 14.81 5.39 -22.71
CA LEU A 589 14.53 5.68 -24.10
C LEU A 589 13.94 7.08 -24.22
N VAL A 590 14.47 7.84 -25.16
CA VAL A 590 13.94 9.16 -25.53
C VAL A 590 13.70 9.21 -27.02
N LYS A 591 12.66 9.91 -27.43
CA LYS A 591 12.38 10.17 -28.84
C LYS A 591 13.56 10.92 -29.46
N ALA A 592 14.07 10.42 -30.59
CA ALA A 592 15.18 10.98 -31.33
C ALA A 592 14.78 12.23 -32.15
#